data_f014f066e05d090b5431b7542530a455
#
_entry.id   f014f066e05d090b5431b7542530a455
#
_cell.length_a   1.000
_cell.length_b   1.000
_cell.length_c   1.000
_cell.angle_alpha   90.00
_cell.angle_beta   90.00
_cell.angle_gamma   90.00
#
_symmetry.space_group_name_H-M   'P 1'
#
loop_
_entity.id
_entity.type
_entity.pdbx_description
1 polymer ?
#
loop_
_entity_poly.entity_id
_entity_poly.type
_entity_poly.pdbx_seq_one_letter_code
_entity_poly.pdbx_strand_id
1 'polypeptide(L)'
;MKSITILLALLSFTICAFPSPEGEGGAPVNVPVLVEIDGVKLTLADFGRKHPGGLFQASQSFYQAERKVVEAYVDEYLLEREAQKEHVTVAELLDRHVNIAGAKQPSEDALHVYYEGADVDQPFEVVRQQIIDHIRDSRISKAKVAYVRSLRTQSHVSLLFGAPRAPIDLKDVQLRGPAGAPVVIVEFADYECPYCYQTQAAIEKIEAEYKGKIAFAYKDLPLPNHAHAQKAAEATHCAGAQGKYWEYHDILFKNKALEVPQLKDQARELKLDTNAFDKCLDSGAQAEAVKAQFTEGVSLGLQGTPGFFVNGHVYSGVLTAEQFREIIGQEMAVSGMQPKETAQR
;
A
#
# COMPACT_ATOMS: atom_id res chain seq x y z
N MET A 1 44.05 61.97 64.44
CA MET A 1 42.77 61.24 64.58
C MET A 1 42.10 61.32 63.22
N LYS A 2 42.23 60.30 62.43
CA LYS A 2 41.72 60.30 61.03
C LYS A 2 40.62 59.25 60.96
N SER A 3 39.39 59.69 60.65
CA SER A 3 38.22 58.82 60.43
C SER A 3 38.35 58.19 59.12
N ILE A 4 38.21 56.87 59.07
CA ILE A 4 38.15 56.09 57.85
C ILE A 4 36.67 55.78 57.54
N THR A 5 36.16 56.34 56.45
CA THR A 5 34.83 56.09 55.96
C THR A 5 34.92 54.88 55.06
N ILE A 6 34.22 53.76 55.39
CA ILE A 6 34.12 52.56 54.57
C ILE A 6 32.91 52.74 53.63
N LEU A 7 33.22 52.82 52.36
CA LEU A 7 32.19 52.85 51.27
C LEU A 7 31.77 51.43 50.95
N LEU A 8 30.52 51.00 51.29
CA LEU A 8 29.92 49.75 50.89
C LEU A 8 29.44 49.89 49.48
N ALA A 9 30.13 49.21 48.54
CA ALA A 9 29.64 49.06 47.16
C ALA A 9 28.62 47.93 47.10
N LEU A 10 27.36 48.29 46.93
CA LEU A 10 26.29 47.33 46.56
C LEU A 10 26.48 46.86 45.12
N LEU A 11 26.99 45.65 44.96
CA LEU A 11 26.93 44.93 43.61
C LEU A 11 25.49 44.51 43.34
N SER A 12 24.83 45.23 42.47
CA SER A 12 23.56 44.83 41.87
C SER A 12 23.81 43.68 40.90
N PHE A 13 23.48 42.46 41.29
CA PHE A 13 23.42 41.33 40.38
C PHE A 13 22.24 41.53 39.44
N THR A 14 22.52 41.98 38.25
CA THR A 14 21.54 41.95 37.13
C THR A 14 21.42 40.51 36.68
N ILE A 15 20.33 39.86 37.05
CA ILE A 15 19.96 38.55 36.49
C ILE A 15 19.63 38.77 35.00
N CYS A 16 20.57 38.43 34.11
CA CYS A 16 20.25 38.26 32.70
C CYS A 16 19.26 37.10 32.57
N ALA A 17 17.98 37.43 32.46
CA ALA A 17 16.99 36.48 31.97
C ALA A 17 17.34 36.13 30.50
N PHE A 18 17.77 34.90 30.28
CA PHE A 18 17.84 34.36 28.94
C PHE A 18 16.41 34.36 28.39
N PRO A 19 16.15 34.93 27.22
CA PRO A 19 14.87 34.73 26.55
C PRO A 19 14.71 33.25 26.26
N SER A 20 13.64 32.66 26.78
CA SER A 20 13.16 31.38 26.29
C SER A 20 13.03 31.47 24.76
N PRO A 21 13.43 30.46 23.99
CA PRO A 21 13.13 30.45 22.58
C PRO A 21 11.60 30.39 22.42
N GLU A 22 11.01 31.56 22.22
CA GLU A 22 9.66 31.63 21.63
C GLU A 22 9.77 30.89 20.31
N GLY A 23 8.97 29.81 20.20
CA GLY A 23 8.94 29.01 19.01
C GLY A 23 8.71 29.90 17.79
N GLU A 24 9.61 29.80 16.83
CA GLU A 24 9.43 30.40 15.53
C GLU A 24 8.03 30.03 15.06
N GLY A 25 7.17 31.02 15.00
CA GLY A 25 5.84 30.90 14.41
C GLY A 25 6.03 30.49 12.97
N GLY A 26 5.88 29.19 12.71
CA GLY A 26 5.81 28.69 11.34
C GLY A 26 4.81 29.54 10.60
N ALA A 27 5.16 30.01 9.40
CA ALA A 27 4.26 30.76 8.54
C ALA A 27 2.91 30.04 8.53
N PRO A 28 1.76 30.76 8.62
CA PRO A 28 0.46 30.12 8.68
C PRO A 28 0.33 29.20 7.47
N VAL A 29 0.25 27.90 7.72
CA VAL A 29 0.00 26.91 6.65
C VAL A 29 -1.34 27.33 6.08
N ASN A 30 -1.32 27.87 4.86
CA ASN A 30 -2.51 28.33 4.17
C ASN A 30 -3.35 27.08 3.83
N VAL A 31 -4.17 26.64 4.79
CA VAL A 31 -5.03 25.48 4.59
C VAL A 31 -6.14 25.89 3.63
N PRO A 32 -6.25 25.28 2.46
CA PRO A 32 -7.24 25.66 1.47
C PRO A 32 -8.64 25.59 2.04
N VAL A 33 -9.40 26.69 1.94
CA VAL A 33 -10.82 26.71 2.23
C VAL A 33 -11.54 26.05 1.06
N LEU A 34 -12.32 25.01 1.33
CA LEU A 34 -13.07 24.27 0.31
C LEU A 34 -14.42 24.92 0.02
N VAL A 35 -15.08 25.36 1.07
CA VAL A 35 -16.43 25.94 0.97
C VAL A 35 -16.67 26.90 2.13
N GLU A 36 -17.50 27.94 1.89
CA GLU A 36 -18.01 28.83 2.92
C GLU A 36 -19.54 28.73 2.95
N ILE A 37 -20.08 28.46 4.14
CA ILE A 37 -21.52 28.32 4.39
C ILE A 37 -21.89 29.29 5.53
N ASP A 38 -22.71 30.29 5.24
CA ASP A 38 -23.16 31.29 6.23
C ASP A 38 -22.01 31.93 7.04
N GLY A 39 -20.89 32.20 6.35
CA GLY A 39 -19.69 32.79 6.96
C GLY A 39 -18.78 31.78 7.65
N VAL A 40 -19.16 30.51 7.76
CA VAL A 40 -18.32 29.42 8.31
C VAL A 40 -17.45 28.83 7.19
N LYS A 41 -16.14 28.92 7.35
CA LYS A 41 -15.17 28.37 6.38
C LYS A 41 -14.84 26.93 6.74
N LEU A 42 -15.12 26.02 5.82
CA LEU A 42 -14.75 24.61 5.90
C LEU A 42 -13.47 24.38 5.08
N THR A 43 -12.44 23.92 5.75
CA THR A 43 -11.14 23.71 5.15
C THR A 43 -10.97 22.28 4.66
N LEU A 44 -9.92 22.03 3.83
CA LEU A 44 -9.49 20.70 3.43
C LEU A 44 -9.19 19.82 4.66
N ALA A 45 -8.63 20.38 5.72
CA ALA A 45 -8.36 19.67 6.97
C ALA A 45 -9.66 19.27 7.71
N ASP A 46 -10.71 20.11 7.68
CA ASP A 46 -12.00 19.77 8.26
C ASP A 46 -12.67 18.61 7.54
N PHE A 47 -12.62 18.65 6.21
CA PHE A 47 -13.12 17.55 5.38
C PHE A 47 -12.34 16.25 5.64
N GLY A 48 -11.01 16.32 5.65
CA GLY A 48 -10.15 15.16 5.88
C GLY A 48 -10.39 14.48 7.23
N ARG A 49 -10.70 15.27 8.28
CA ARG A 49 -11.08 14.70 9.59
C ARG A 49 -12.41 13.93 9.56
N LYS A 50 -13.38 14.37 8.75
CA LYS A 50 -14.68 13.72 8.65
C LYS A 50 -14.74 12.61 7.59
N HIS A 51 -13.92 12.72 6.56
CA HIS A 51 -13.91 11.84 5.39
C HIS A 51 -12.48 11.47 4.97
N PRO A 52 -11.69 10.84 5.83
CA PRO A 52 -10.26 10.61 5.56
C PRO A 52 -10.02 9.81 4.27
N GLY A 53 -10.82 8.78 4.02
CA GLY A 53 -10.71 7.97 2.81
C GLY A 53 -11.11 8.71 1.53
N GLY A 54 -12.08 9.62 1.60
CA GLY A 54 -12.58 10.33 0.43
C GLY A 54 -11.53 11.21 -0.26
N LEU A 55 -10.70 11.91 0.51
CA LEU A 55 -9.58 12.69 -0.04
C LEU A 55 -8.47 11.79 -0.57
N PHE A 56 -8.18 10.70 0.12
CA PHE A 56 -7.19 9.74 -0.33
C PHE A 56 -7.58 9.11 -1.66
N GLN A 57 -8.83 8.64 -1.80
CA GLN A 57 -9.31 8.05 -3.06
C GLN A 57 -9.27 9.06 -4.22
N ALA A 58 -9.68 10.30 -4.00
CA ALA A 58 -9.61 11.35 -5.02
C ALA A 58 -8.16 11.63 -5.44
N SER A 59 -7.25 11.77 -4.47
CA SER A 59 -5.81 11.99 -4.72
C SER A 59 -5.18 10.78 -5.42
N GLN A 60 -5.55 9.57 -5.04
CA GLN A 60 -5.07 8.36 -5.67
C GLN A 60 -5.54 8.26 -7.13
N SER A 61 -6.80 8.59 -7.41
CA SER A 61 -7.34 8.61 -8.77
C SER A 61 -6.62 9.66 -9.63
N PHE A 62 -6.40 10.85 -9.10
CA PHE A 62 -5.63 11.90 -9.78
C PHE A 62 -4.18 11.44 -10.06
N TYR A 63 -3.49 10.91 -9.05
CA TYR A 63 -2.14 10.39 -9.20
C TYR A 63 -2.04 9.31 -10.29
N GLN A 64 -2.98 8.37 -10.33
CA GLN A 64 -2.97 7.32 -11.36
C GLN A 64 -3.19 7.89 -12.77
N ALA A 65 -4.06 8.87 -12.90
CA ALA A 65 -4.30 9.54 -14.17
C ALA A 65 -3.05 10.34 -14.63
N GLU A 66 -2.46 11.13 -13.74
CA GLU A 66 -1.24 11.89 -13.97
C GLU A 66 -0.07 10.95 -14.34
N ARG A 67 0.14 9.91 -13.55
CA ARG A 67 1.18 8.92 -13.79
C ARG A 67 1.07 8.29 -15.17
N LYS A 68 -0.14 7.88 -15.57
CA LYS A 68 -0.37 7.31 -16.90
C LYS A 68 0.04 8.25 -18.04
N VAL A 69 -0.26 9.53 -17.92
CA VAL A 69 0.10 10.54 -18.93
C VAL A 69 1.61 10.76 -18.96
N VAL A 70 2.23 10.88 -17.78
CA VAL A 70 3.70 11.09 -17.68
C VAL A 70 4.45 9.86 -18.17
N GLU A 71 4.01 8.65 -17.84
CA GLU A 71 4.65 7.42 -18.34
C GLU A 71 4.53 7.29 -19.87
N ALA A 72 3.40 7.67 -20.45
CA ALA A 72 3.25 7.71 -21.91
C ALA A 72 4.21 8.71 -22.55
N TYR A 73 4.38 9.89 -21.95
CA TYR A 73 5.36 10.89 -22.42
C TYR A 73 6.81 10.39 -22.30
N VAL A 74 7.15 9.69 -21.21
CA VAL A 74 8.46 9.05 -21.05
C VAL A 74 8.72 8.03 -22.16
N ASP A 75 7.72 7.21 -22.49
CA ASP A 75 7.83 6.21 -23.56
C ASP A 75 8.07 6.88 -24.93
N GLU A 76 7.33 7.93 -25.21
CA GLU A 76 7.51 8.74 -26.44
C GLU A 76 8.92 9.33 -26.50
N TYR A 77 9.36 9.98 -25.43
CA TYR A 77 10.70 10.56 -25.34
C TYR A 77 11.82 9.52 -25.54
N LEU A 78 11.66 8.32 -24.97
CA LEU A 78 12.64 7.24 -25.12
C LEU A 78 12.72 6.73 -26.56
N LEU A 79 11.56 6.62 -27.24
CA LEU A 79 11.51 6.23 -28.64
C LEU A 79 12.15 7.30 -29.55
N GLU A 80 11.84 8.57 -29.33
CA GLU A 80 12.44 9.68 -30.07
C GLU A 80 13.98 9.73 -29.89
N ARG A 81 14.44 9.58 -28.64
CA ARG A 81 15.88 9.57 -28.33
C ARG A 81 16.60 8.41 -29.01
N GLU A 82 15.98 7.22 -29.05
CA GLU A 82 16.57 6.06 -29.70
C GLU A 82 16.56 6.20 -31.22
N ALA A 83 15.49 6.74 -31.80
CA ALA A 83 15.41 7.06 -33.22
C ALA A 83 16.50 8.06 -33.64
N GLN A 84 16.78 9.08 -32.83
CA GLN A 84 17.89 10.02 -33.06
C GLN A 84 19.25 9.34 -33.06
N LYS A 85 19.48 8.39 -32.12
CA LYS A 85 20.74 7.63 -32.07
C LYS A 85 20.95 6.76 -33.33
N GLU A 86 19.88 6.14 -33.82
CA GLU A 86 19.91 5.31 -35.04
C GLU A 86 19.83 6.14 -36.31
N HIS A 87 19.72 7.47 -36.25
CA HIS A 87 19.54 8.38 -37.37
C HIS A 87 18.32 8.03 -38.25
N VAL A 88 17.22 7.70 -37.64
CA VAL A 88 15.96 7.33 -38.31
C VAL A 88 14.79 8.08 -37.66
N THR A 89 13.60 7.99 -38.28
CA THR A 89 12.36 8.43 -37.69
C THR A 89 11.83 7.41 -36.69
N VAL A 90 10.96 7.83 -35.78
CA VAL A 90 10.30 6.91 -34.82
C VAL A 90 9.52 5.82 -35.57
N ALA A 91 8.91 6.15 -36.72
CA ALA A 91 8.20 5.16 -37.53
C ALA A 91 9.15 4.07 -38.06
N GLU A 92 10.29 4.46 -38.65
CA GLU A 92 11.31 3.52 -39.13
C GLU A 92 11.93 2.70 -37.98
N LEU A 93 12.11 3.29 -36.80
CA LEU A 93 12.58 2.59 -35.61
C LEU A 93 11.56 1.47 -35.21
N LEU A 94 10.28 1.82 -35.16
CA LEU A 94 9.23 0.86 -34.85
C LEU A 94 9.09 -0.21 -35.92
N ASP A 95 9.26 0.11 -37.20
CA ASP A 95 9.27 -0.87 -38.27
C ASP A 95 10.37 -1.92 -38.10
N ARG A 96 11.58 -1.47 -37.72
CA ARG A 96 12.74 -2.35 -37.52
C ARG A 96 12.63 -3.23 -36.28
N HIS A 97 12.18 -2.69 -35.16
CA HIS A 97 12.26 -3.35 -33.86
C HIS A 97 10.93 -3.93 -33.35
N VAL A 98 9.80 -3.47 -33.88
CA VAL A 98 8.46 -3.77 -33.35
C VAL A 98 7.56 -4.40 -34.43
N ASN A 99 7.35 -3.74 -35.55
CA ASN A 99 6.35 -4.16 -36.52
C ASN A 99 6.71 -5.49 -37.20
N ILE A 100 7.99 -5.85 -37.21
CA ILE A 100 8.48 -7.16 -37.67
C ILE A 100 7.82 -8.32 -36.91
N ALA A 101 7.37 -8.12 -35.68
CA ALA A 101 6.65 -9.13 -34.91
C ALA A 101 5.28 -9.53 -35.51
N GLY A 102 4.69 -8.61 -36.28
CA GLY A 102 3.45 -8.85 -37.03
C GLY A 102 3.63 -9.49 -38.41
N ALA A 103 4.88 -9.55 -38.91
CA ALA A 103 5.14 -10.03 -40.29
C ALA A 103 4.83 -11.53 -40.49
N LYS A 104 4.96 -12.35 -39.43
CA LYS A 104 4.69 -13.79 -39.55
C LYS A 104 3.20 -14.05 -39.46
N GLN A 105 2.64 -14.57 -40.53
CA GLN A 105 1.25 -15.01 -40.57
C GLN A 105 1.00 -16.14 -39.55
N PRO A 106 -0.12 -16.12 -38.79
CA PRO A 106 -0.52 -17.28 -38.00
C PRO A 106 -0.82 -18.49 -38.87
N SER A 107 -0.56 -19.69 -38.35
CA SER A 107 -0.98 -20.94 -39.03
C SER A 107 -2.50 -21.12 -38.98
N GLU A 108 -3.05 -21.89 -39.88
CA GLU A 108 -4.49 -22.20 -39.87
C GLU A 108 -4.93 -22.82 -38.54
N ASP A 109 -4.12 -23.74 -37.97
CA ASP A 109 -4.39 -24.33 -36.66
C ASP A 109 -4.46 -23.27 -35.58
N ALA A 110 -3.55 -22.26 -35.58
CA ALA A 110 -3.57 -21.18 -34.60
C ALA A 110 -4.81 -20.27 -34.79
N LEU A 111 -5.30 -20.10 -36.01
CA LEU A 111 -6.53 -19.35 -36.27
C LEU A 111 -7.75 -20.10 -35.76
N HIS A 112 -7.81 -21.42 -35.95
CA HIS A 112 -8.90 -22.25 -35.45
C HIS A 112 -8.90 -22.30 -33.92
N VAL A 113 -7.75 -22.51 -33.29
CA VAL A 113 -7.62 -22.46 -31.78
C VAL A 113 -8.10 -21.12 -31.25
N TYR A 114 -7.73 -20.00 -31.88
CA TYR A 114 -8.22 -18.69 -31.48
C TYR A 114 -9.73 -18.56 -31.61
N TYR A 115 -10.30 -18.99 -32.76
CA TYR A 115 -11.73 -18.94 -33.03
C TYR A 115 -12.54 -19.80 -32.07
N GLU A 116 -12.08 -21.01 -31.74
CA GLU A 116 -12.74 -21.92 -30.79
C GLU A 116 -12.71 -21.36 -29.34
N GLY A 117 -11.69 -20.58 -29.00
CA GLY A 117 -11.57 -19.92 -27.69
C GLY A 117 -12.26 -18.55 -27.58
N ALA A 118 -12.74 -18.02 -28.70
CA ALA A 118 -13.44 -16.74 -28.77
C ALA A 118 -14.95 -16.95 -28.80
N ASP A 119 -15.69 -16.18 -28.02
CA ASP A 119 -17.18 -16.19 -28.05
C ASP A 119 -17.67 -15.40 -29.27
N VAL A 120 -17.67 -16.05 -30.44
CA VAL A 120 -18.00 -15.46 -31.75
C VAL A 120 -19.12 -16.25 -32.42
N ASP A 121 -20.26 -15.61 -32.65
CA ASP A 121 -21.44 -16.21 -33.28
C ASP A 121 -21.33 -16.38 -34.82
N GLN A 122 -20.32 -15.74 -35.44
CA GLN A 122 -20.18 -15.74 -36.89
C GLN A 122 -19.32 -16.93 -37.39
N PRO A 123 -19.57 -17.50 -38.57
CA PRO A 123 -18.75 -18.57 -39.14
C PRO A 123 -17.28 -18.15 -39.28
N PHE A 124 -16.36 -19.10 -39.08
CA PHE A 124 -14.90 -18.87 -39.12
C PHE A 124 -14.47 -18.13 -40.40
N GLU A 125 -14.98 -18.53 -41.57
CA GLU A 125 -14.61 -17.92 -42.84
C GLU A 125 -14.95 -16.41 -42.92
N VAL A 126 -15.99 -15.97 -42.20
CA VAL A 126 -16.41 -14.58 -42.18
C VAL A 126 -15.46 -13.74 -41.31
N VAL A 127 -15.00 -14.30 -40.21
CA VAL A 127 -14.16 -13.58 -39.21
C VAL A 127 -12.67 -13.85 -39.34
N ARG A 128 -12.27 -14.77 -40.24
CA ARG A 128 -10.89 -15.21 -40.42
C ARG A 128 -9.91 -14.06 -40.59
N GLN A 129 -10.21 -13.07 -41.44
CA GLN A 129 -9.33 -11.92 -41.64
C GLN A 129 -9.26 -11.04 -40.40
N GLN A 130 -10.35 -10.86 -39.70
CA GLN A 130 -10.37 -10.10 -38.42
C GLN A 130 -9.50 -10.78 -37.35
N ILE A 131 -9.52 -12.12 -37.27
CA ILE A 131 -8.66 -12.89 -36.37
C ILE A 131 -7.18 -12.70 -36.73
N ILE A 132 -6.84 -12.77 -38.04
CA ILE A 132 -5.47 -12.52 -38.49
C ILE A 132 -5.00 -11.12 -38.07
N ASP A 133 -5.81 -10.11 -38.34
CA ASP A 133 -5.49 -8.72 -38.00
C ASP A 133 -5.37 -8.55 -36.50
N HIS A 134 -6.26 -9.12 -35.70
CA HIS A 134 -6.20 -9.09 -34.24
C HIS A 134 -4.92 -9.74 -33.67
N ILE A 135 -4.56 -10.92 -34.17
CA ILE A 135 -3.33 -11.63 -33.76
C ILE A 135 -2.10 -10.80 -34.11
N ARG A 136 -2.07 -10.23 -35.34
CA ARG A 136 -0.99 -9.35 -35.79
C ARG A 136 -0.85 -8.14 -34.87
N ASP A 137 -1.93 -7.42 -34.65
CA ASP A 137 -1.93 -6.19 -33.85
C ASP A 137 -1.57 -6.46 -32.37
N SER A 138 -2.04 -7.62 -31.84
CA SER A 138 -1.65 -8.08 -30.50
C SER A 138 -0.15 -8.36 -30.40
N ARG A 139 0.46 -8.98 -31.42
CA ARG A 139 1.90 -9.26 -31.46
C ARG A 139 2.70 -7.96 -31.53
N ILE A 140 2.29 -7.03 -32.39
CA ILE A 140 2.93 -5.71 -32.52
C ILE A 140 2.83 -4.93 -31.20
N SER A 141 1.66 -4.91 -30.58
CA SER A 141 1.45 -4.25 -29.28
C SER A 141 2.37 -4.83 -28.19
N LYS A 142 2.42 -6.16 -28.08
CA LYS A 142 3.31 -6.85 -27.12
C LYS A 142 4.79 -6.57 -27.40
N ALA A 143 5.19 -6.56 -28.68
CA ALA A 143 6.55 -6.23 -29.10
C ALA A 143 6.91 -4.78 -28.75
N LYS A 144 5.98 -3.83 -28.96
CA LYS A 144 6.17 -2.42 -28.59
C LYS A 144 6.38 -2.26 -27.08
N VAL A 145 5.53 -2.90 -26.27
CA VAL A 145 5.68 -2.89 -24.81
C VAL A 145 7.02 -3.46 -24.37
N ALA A 146 7.44 -4.59 -24.97
CA ALA A 146 8.72 -5.21 -24.66
C ALA A 146 9.93 -4.32 -25.06
N TYR A 147 9.85 -3.69 -26.23
CA TYR A 147 10.88 -2.80 -26.73
C TYR A 147 11.03 -1.54 -25.86
N VAL A 148 9.93 -0.85 -25.55
CA VAL A 148 9.93 0.30 -24.67
C VAL A 148 10.42 -0.07 -23.27
N ARG A 149 10.03 -1.24 -22.73
CA ARG A 149 10.56 -1.74 -21.46
C ARG A 149 12.09 -1.88 -21.50
N SER A 150 12.65 -2.39 -22.62
CA SER A 150 14.10 -2.50 -22.78
C SER A 150 14.78 -1.15 -22.77
N LEU A 151 14.19 -0.13 -23.43
CA LEU A 151 14.70 1.25 -23.42
C LEU A 151 14.64 1.86 -22.01
N ARG A 152 13.58 1.62 -21.26
CA ARG A 152 13.47 2.06 -19.85
C ARG A 152 14.54 1.42 -18.97
N THR A 153 14.81 0.12 -19.14
CA THR A 153 15.85 -0.60 -18.37
C THR A 153 17.25 -0.07 -18.66
N GLN A 154 17.51 0.37 -19.91
CA GLN A 154 18.79 0.99 -20.31
C GLN A 154 18.92 2.47 -19.87
N SER A 155 17.84 3.03 -19.34
CA SER A 155 17.74 4.43 -18.95
C SER A 155 17.41 4.54 -17.47
N HIS A 156 18.03 5.51 -16.76
CA HIS A 156 17.65 5.82 -15.39
C HIS A 156 16.41 6.73 -15.40
N VAL A 157 15.23 6.13 -15.41
CA VAL A 157 13.95 6.86 -15.35
C VAL A 157 13.51 6.96 -13.90
N SER A 158 13.39 8.18 -13.38
CA SER A 158 12.83 8.45 -12.04
C SER A 158 11.64 9.38 -12.17
N LEU A 159 10.50 8.97 -11.67
CA LEU A 159 9.33 9.84 -11.53
C LEU A 159 9.48 10.64 -10.22
N LEU A 160 9.45 11.98 -10.32
CA LEU A 160 9.72 12.87 -9.20
C LEU A 160 8.46 13.33 -8.46
N PHE A 161 7.30 12.82 -8.82
CA PHE A 161 6.04 13.02 -8.09
C PHE A 161 5.65 11.75 -7.36
N GLY A 162 5.19 11.90 -6.12
CA GLY A 162 4.91 10.78 -5.21
C GLY A 162 3.45 10.34 -5.22
N ALA A 163 3.22 9.05 -5.01
CA ALA A 163 1.89 8.54 -4.71
C ALA A 163 1.36 9.14 -3.39
N PRO A 164 0.05 9.41 -3.27
CA PRO A 164 -0.53 9.86 -2.03
C PRO A 164 -0.41 8.80 -0.94
N ARG A 165 -0.33 9.25 0.31
CA ARG A 165 -0.29 8.36 1.49
C ARG A 165 -1.66 8.35 2.16
N ALA A 166 -2.17 7.16 2.42
CA ALA A 166 -3.42 6.97 3.16
C ALA A 166 -3.25 7.38 4.62
N PRO A 167 -4.22 8.11 5.19
CA PRO A 167 -4.22 8.47 6.60
C PRO A 167 -4.76 7.31 7.46
N ILE A 168 -3.95 6.26 7.63
CA ILE A 168 -4.37 5.05 8.37
C ILE A 168 -4.30 5.33 9.87
N ASP A 169 -5.39 5.03 10.58
CA ASP A 169 -5.41 5.10 12.03
C ASP A 169 -4.76 3.85 12.64
N LEU A 170 -3.65 4.07 13.34
CA LEU A 170 -2.93 3.02 14.08
C LEU A 170 -3.23 3.05 15.59
N LYS A 171 -4.16 3.91 16.03
CA LYS A 171 -4.58 3.95 17.42
C LYS A 171 -5.25 2.61 17.78
N ASP A 172 -4.90 2.09 18.93
CA ASP A 172 -5.44 0.83 19.48
C ASP A 172 -5.19 -0.41 18.58
N VAL A 173 -4.31 -0.29 17.57
CA VAL A 173 -3.89 -1.42 16.71
C VAL A 173 -2.68 -2.12 17.34
N GLN A 174 -2.74 -3.44 17.41
CA GLN A 174 -1.61 -4.26 17.87
C GLN A 174 -0.52 -4.28 16.80
N LEU A 175 0.66 -3.76 17.12
CA LEU A 175 1.81 -3.80 16.23
C LEU A 175 2.69 -5.01 16.55
N ARG A 176 3.13 -5.72 15.51
CA ARG A 176 4.23 -6.69 15.59
C ARG A 176 5.49 -6.00 15.07
N GLY A 177 6.46 -5.81 15.94
CA GLY A 177 7.67 -5.02 15.68
C GLY A 177 7.74 -3.70 16.46
N PRO A 178 8.77 -2.87 16.28
CA PRO A 178 8.97 -1.65 17.04
C PRO A 178 7.99 -0.55 16.58
N ALA A 179 7.36 0.15 17.54
CA ALA A 179 6.42 1.24 17.27
C ALA A 179 7.02 2.41 16.45
N GLY A 180 8.36 2.60 16.48
CA GLY A 180 9.06 3.62 15.70
C GLY A 180 9.78 3.07 14.47
N ALA A 181 9.33 1.93 13.93
CA ALA A 181 9.93 1.35 12.73
C ALA A 181 9.90 2.32 11.55
N PRO A 182 10.97 2.41 10.73
CA PRO A 182 11.00 3.27 9.55
C PRO A 182 10.00 2.86 8.47
N VAL A 183 9.58 1.60 8.48
CA VAL A 183 8.56 1.08 7.56
C VAL A 183 7.45 0.41 8.36
N VAL A 184 6.23 0.88 8.17
CA VAL A 184 5.02 0.29 8.75
C VAL A 184 4.21 -0.33 7.63
N ILE A 185 3.94 -1.63 7.77
CA ILE A 185 3.10 -2.40 6.84
C ILE A 185 1.77 -2.65 7.53
N VAL A 186 0.68 -2.19 6.96
CA VAL A 186 -0.68 -2.45 7.43
C VAL A 186 -1.37 -3.34 6.42
N GLU A 187 -1.75 -4.53 6.83
CA GLU A 187 -2.58 -5.45 6.05
C GLU A 187 -4.04 -5.30 6.46
N PHE A 188 -4.91 -5.05 5.51
CA PHE A 188 -6.35 -5.24 5.68
C PHE A 188 -6.71 -6.59 5.08
N ALA A 189 -7.18 -7.49 5.91
CA ALA A 189 -7.37 -8.88 5.50
C ALA A 189 -8.55 -9.56 6.22
N ASP A 190 -8.76 -10.82 5.85
CA ASP A 190 -9.90 -11.64 6.24
C ASP A 190 -9.40 -13.07 6.52
N TYR A 191 -9.70 -13.58 7.70
CA TYR A 191 -9.26 -14.91 8.14
C TYR A 191 -9.85 -16.08 7.33
N GLU A 192 -10.88 -15.86 6.52
CA GLU A 192 -11.47 -16.87 5.65
C GLU A 192 -11.02 -16.74 4.20
N CYS A 193 -10.32 -15.62 3.82
CA CYS A 193 -9.91 -15.34 2.46
C CYS A 193 -8.73 -16.22 2.01
N PRO A 194 -8.88 -17.00 0.91
CA PRO A 194 -7.80 -17.85 0.41
C PRO A 194 -6.57 -17.09 -0.06
N TYR A 195 -6.76 -15.87 -0.56
CA TYR A 195 -5.66 -15.00 -1.00
C TYR A 195 -4.86 -14.43 0.19
N CYS A 196 -5.51 -14.20 1.35
CA CYS A 196 -4.83 -13.82 2.58
C CYS A 196 -3.93 -14.96 3.07
N TYR A 197 -4.38 -16.21 3.02
CA TYR A 197 -3.53 -17.37 3.35
C TYR A 197 -2.30 -17.47 2.46
N GLN A 198 -2.42 -17.14 1.16
CA GLN A 198 -1.28 -17.21 0.23
C GLN A 198 -0.19 -16.21 0.57
N THR A 199 -0.55 -15.09 1.20
CA THR A 199 0.38 -14.02 1.52
C THR A 199 1.15 -14.27 2.82
N GLN A 200 0.62 -15.06 3.74
CA GLN A 200 1.21 -15.27 5.07
C GLN A 200 2.69 -15.71 5.04
N ALA A 201 3.03 -16.68 4.18
CA ALA A 201 4.42 -17.12 4.05
C ALA A 201 5.38 -16.02 3.59
N ALA A 202 4.89 -15.07 2.78
CA ALA A 202 5.68 -13.92 2.36
C ALA A 202 5.84 -12.92 3.52
N ILE A 203 4.77 -12.67 4.29
CA ILE A 203 4.79 -11.79 5.47
C ILE A 203 5.76 -12.32 6.51
N GLU A 204 5.65 -13.60 6.91
CA GLU A 204 6.55 -14.23 7.88
C GLU A 204 8.03 -14.09 7.46
N LYS A 205 8.31 -14.31 6.18
CA LYS A 205 9.66 -14.17 5.64
C LYS A 205 10.18 -12.73 5.75
N ILE A 206 9.35 -11.75 5.42
CA ILE A 206 9.71 -10.33 5.50
C ILE A 206 9.87 -9.88 6.95
N GLU A 207 9.00 -10.31 7.86
CA GLU A 207 9.15 -10.01 9.29
C GLU A 207 10.47 -10.55 9.85
N ALA A 208 10.87 -11.76 9.46
CA ALA A 208 12.14 -12.35 9.85
C ALA A 208 13.36 -11.60 9.25
N GLU A 209 13.32 -11.27 7.96
CA GLU A 209 14.41 -10.58 7.24
C GLU A 209 14.61 -9.14 7.69
N TYR A 210 13.53 -8.43 8.00
CA TYR A 210 13.56 -7.02 8.39
C TYR A 210 13.29 -6.80 9.88
N LYS A 211 13.54 -7.81 10.70
CA LYS A 211 13.35 -7.75 12.15
C LYS A 211 13.96 -6.47 12.75
N GLY A 212 13.15 -5.72 13.49
CA GLY A 212 13.55 -4.45 14.12
C GLY A 212 13.58 -3.25 13.17
N LYS A 213 13.30 -3.42 11.87
CA LYS A 213 13.26 -2.35 10.87
C LYS A 213 11.86 -2.10 10.31
N ILE A 214 10.97 -3.07 10.45
CA ILE A 214 9.56 -2.94 10.07
C ILE A 214 8.66 -3.16 11.28
N ALA A 215 7.49 -2.53 11.24
CA ALA A 215 6.35 -2.88 12.08
C ALA A 215 5.22 -3.37 11.19
N PHE A 216 4.58 -4.45 11.60
CA PHE A 216 3.44 -5.03 10.91
C PHE A 216 2.18 -4.83 11.73
N ALA A 217 1.09 -4.44 11.10
CA ALA A 217 -0.24 -4.31 11.67
C ALA A 217 -1.24 -5.11 10.81
N TYR A 218 -2.13 -5.80 11.48
CA TYR A 218 -3.27 -6.44 10.83
C TYR A 218 -4.54 -5.68 11.18
N LYS A 219 -5.38 -5.41 10.19
CA LYS A 219 -6.70 -4.80 10.33
C LYS A 219 -7.75 -5.66 9.65
N ASP A 220 -8.90 -5.76 10.29
CA ASP A 220 -9.97 -6.64 9.83
C ASP A 220 -10.73 -6.03 8.65
N LEU A 221 -10.90 -6.83 7.60
CA LEU A 221 -11.78 -6.53 6.47
C LEU A 221 -12.61 -7.79 6.11
N PRO A 222 -13.47 -8.28 7.04
CA PRO A 222 -14.25 -9.48 6.79
C PRO A 222 -15.21 -9.27 5.61
N LEU A 223 -15.06 -10.09 4.57
CA LEU A 223 -15.88 -9.96 3.37
C LEU A 223 -17.29 -10.52 3.58
N PRO A 224 -18.35 -9.91 3.03
CA PRO A 224 -19.73 -10.30 3.27
C PRO A 224 -20.09 -11.72 2.85
N ASN A 225 -19.33 -12.30 1.92
CA ASN A 225 -19.50 -13.68 1.43
C ASN A 225 -18.72 -14.72 2.24
N HIS A 226 -17.98 -14.32 3.27
CA HIS A 226 -17.21 -15.19 4.16
C HIS A 226 -17.96 -15.33 5.49
N ALA A 227 -18.58 -16.49 5.69
CA ALA A 227 -19.55 -16.69 6.78
C ALA A 227 -18.93 -16.61 8.18
N HIS A 228 -17.65 -16.95 8.33
CA HIS A 228 -16.95 -17.05 9.61
C HIS A 228 -15.98 -15.89 9.86
N ALA A 229 -15.66 -15.10 8.86
CA ALA A 229 -14.64 -14.04 8.91
C ALA A 229 -14.89 -13.02 10.03
N GLN A 230 -16.14 -12.54 10.18
CA GLN A 230 -16.52 -11.58 11.22
C GLN A 230 -16.26 -12.16 12.63
N LYS A 231 -16.64 -13.42 12.89
CA LYS A 231 -16.44 -14.04 14.21
C LYS A 231 -14.99 -14.39 14.48
N ALA A 232 -14.21 -14.73 13.46
CA ALA A 232 -12.77 -14.94 13.57
C ALA A 232 -12.04 -13.63 13.94
N ALA A 233 -12.41 -12.51 13.33
CA ALA A 233 -11.92 -11.18 13.67
C ALA A 233 -12.25 -10.81 15.12
N GLU A 234 -13.52 -10.90 15.53
CA GLU A 234 -13.95 -10.65 16.91
C GLU A 234 -13.18 -11.52 17.93
N ALA A 235 -12.95 -12.80 17.61
CA ALA A 235 -12.21 -13.73 18.45
C ALA A 235 -10.75 -13.28 18.65
N THR A 236 -10.11 -12.79 17.60
CA THR A 236 -8.74 -12.26 17.68
C THR A 236 -8.67 -11.04 18.60
N HIS A 237 -9.63 -10.13 18.52
CA HIS A 237 -9.72 -9.00 19.44
C HIS A 237 -10.02 -9.44 20.88
N CYS A 238 -10.86 -10.47 21.09
CA CYS A 238 -11.10 -11.04 22.42
C CYS A 238 -9.82 -11.65 23.02
N ALA A 239 -9.00 -12.31 22.20
CA ALA A 239 -7.68 -12.80 22.62
C ALA A 239 -6.72 -11.64 22.89
N GLY A 240 -6.79 -10.58 22.09
CA GLY A 240 -6.02 -9.34 22.26
C GLY A 240 -6.29 -8.64 23.59
N ALA A 241 -7.54 -8.66 24.07
CA ALA A 241 -7.91 -8.14 25.39
C ALA A 241 -7.21 -8.90 26.55
N GLN A 242 -6.68 -10.09 26.27
CA GLN A 242 -5.90 -10.91 27.21
C GLN A 242 -4.39 -10.91 26.85
N GLY A 243 -3.94 -10.01 25.95
CA GLY A 243 -2.55 -9.87 25.55
C GLY A 243 -2.05 -10.96 24.60
N LYS A 244 -2.95 -11.65 23.89
CA LYS A 244 -2.64 -12.77 23.00
C LYS A 244 -3.15 -12.58 21.58
N TYR A 245 -3.18 -11.32 21.11
CA TYR A 245 -3.64 -10.95 19.77
C TYR A 245 -2.90 -11.72 18.67
N TRP A 246 -1.57 -11.61 18.67
CA TRP A 246 -0.74 -12.18 17.60
C TRP A 246 -0.66 -13.70 17.65
N GLU A 247 -0.58 -14.30 18.83
CA GLU A 247 -0.60 -15.75 18.97
C GLU A 247 -1.94 -16.34 18.47
N TYR A 248 -3.04 -15.60 18.70
CA TYR A 248 -4.35 -16.02 18.23
C TYR A 248 -4.50 -15.80 16.72
N HIS A 249 -4.01 -14.68 16.19
CA HIS A 249 -3.93 -14.40 14.78
C HIS A 249 -3.19 -15.52 14.03
N ASP A 250 -2.00 -15.88 14.50
CA ASP A 250 -1.15 -16.89 13.86
C ASP A 250 -1.81 -18.27 13.85
N ILE A 251 -2.52 -18.64 14.93
CA ILE A 251 -3.20 -19.94 15.02
C ILE A 251 -4.40 -20.02 14.07
N LEU A 252 -5.12 -18.91 13.84
CA LEU A 252 -6.23 -18.86 12.88
C LEU A 252 -5.73 -19.11 11.45
N PHE A 253 -4.68 -18.44 11.03
CA PHE A 253 -4.10 -18.66 9.70
C PHE A 253 -3.51 -20.05 9.54
N LYS A 254 -2.94 -20.62 10.60
CA LYS A 254 -2.36 -21.97 10.59
C LYS A 254 -3.43 -23.06 10.50
N ASN A 255 -4.46 -22.99 11.36
CA ASN A 255 -5.44 -24.07 11.51
C ASN A 255 -6.60 -23.97 10.52
N LYS A 256 -6.95 -22.76 10.07
CA LYS A 256 -8.09 -22.48 9.18
C LYS A 256 -9.44 -23.00 9.74
N ALA A 257 -9.54 -23.08 11.05
CA ALA A 257 -10.70 -23.61 11.77
C ALA A 257 -11.46 -22.42 12.39
N LEU A 258 -12.49 -21.91 11.71
CA LEU A 258 -13.11 -20.62 11.97
C LEU A 258 -14.54 -20.68 12.52
N GLU A 259 -15.11 -21.88 12.69
CA GLU A 259 -16.42 -22.01 13.35
C GLU A 259 -16.31 -21.66 14.83
N VAL A 260 -17.38 -21.09 15.42
CA VAL A 260 -17.36 -20.59 16.80
C VAL A 260 -16.86 -21.64 17.82
N PRO A 261 -17.25 -22.92 17.75
CA PRO A 261 -16.69 -23.92 18.67
C PRO A 261 -15.17 -24.07 18.52
N GLN A 262 -14.66 -24.04 17.26
CA GLN A 262 -13.24 -24.15 16.96
C GLN A 262 -12.46 -22.93 17.44
N LEU A 263 -13.04 -21.73 17.30
CA LEU A 263 -12.46 -20.48 17.82
C LEU A 263 -12.27 -20.59 19.36
N LYS A 264 -13.27 -21.14 20.09
CA LYS A 264 -13.15 -21.35 21.52
C LYS A 264 -12.10 -22.41 21.87
N ASP A 265 -11.98 -23.49 21.08
CA ASP A 265 -10.97 -24.53 21.29
C ASP A 265 -9.55 -23.94 21.12
N GLN A 266 -9.33 -23.11 20.14
CA GLN A 266 -8.04 -22.41 19.92
C GLN A 266 -7.70 -21.45 21.08
N ALA A 267 -8.70 -20.80 21.67
CA ALA A 267 -8.49 -20.01 22.88
C ALA A 267 -8.03 -20.86 24.07
N ARG A 268 -8.57 -22.09 24.22
CA ARG A 268 -8.12 -23.07 25.22
C ARG A 268 -6.68 -23.53 24.95
N GLU A 269 -6.33 -23.79 23.69
CA GLU A 269 -4.98 -24.18 23.29
C GLU A 269 -3.95 -23.11 23.69
N LEU A 270 -4.29 -21.84 23.53
CA LEU A 270 -3.46 -20.70 23.94
C LEU A 270 -3.51 -20.39 25.43
N LYS A 271 -4.24 -21.20 26.23
CA LYS A 271 -4.42 -21.04 27.69
C LYS A 271 -4.98 -19.66 28.08
N LEU A 272 -5.90 -19.13 27.28
CA LEU A 272 -6.65 -17.93 27.63
C LEU A 272 -7.66 -18.26 28.79
N ASP A 273 -8.07 -17.19 29.49
CA ASP A 273 -9.26 -17.32 30.37
C ASP A 273 -10.47 -17.56 29.45
N THR A 274 -10.92 -18.83 29.45
CA THR A 274 -11.97 -19.28 28.53
C THR A 274 -13.33 -18.67 28.88
N ASN A 275 -13.61 -18.39 30.17
CA ASN A 275 -14.84 -17.75 30.55
C ASN A 275 -14.91 -16.31 30.06
N ALA A 276 -13.81 -15.56 30.20
CA ALA A 276 -13.71 -14.20 29.71
C ALA A 276 -13.74 -14.16 28.17
N PHE A 277 -13.05 -15.09 27.51
CA PHE A 277 -13.03 -15.20 26.04
C PHE A 277 -14.42 -15.55 25.48
N ASP A 278 -15.06 -16.59 26.02
CA ASP A 278 -16.39 -17.05 25.57
C ASP A 278 -17.43 -15.94 25.75
N LYS A 279 -17.43 -15.27 26.91
CA LYS A 279 -18.32 -14.13 27.16
C LYS A 279 -18.06 -12.97 26.16
N CYS A 280 -16.83 -12.67 25.87
CA CYS A 280 -16.46 -11.62 24.90
C CYS A 280 -16.97 -11.96 23.50
N LEU A 281 -16.71 -13.19 23.01
CA LEU A 281 -17.10 -13.64 21.69
C LEU A 281 -18.60 -13.79 21.52
N ASP A 282 -19.30 -14.44 22.50
CA ASP A 282 -20.73 -14.68 22.44
C ASP A 282 -21.56 -13.39 22.53
N SER A 283 -21.08 -12.40 23.29
CA SER A 283 -21.74 -11.10 23.39
C SER A 283 -21.50 -10.17 22.20
N GLY A 284 -20.56 -10.51 21.31
CA GLY A 284 -20.17 -9.61 20.21
C GLY A 284 -19.47 -8.35 20.68
N ALA A 285 -18.78 -8.38 21.83
CA ALA A 285 -18.16 -7.20 22.44
C ALA A 285 -17.15 -6.49 21.53
N GLN A 286 -16.59 -7.19 20.55
CA GLN A 286 -15.61 -6.66 19.60
C GLN A 286 -16.19 -6.33 18.21
N ALA A 287 -17.50 -6.53 18.01
CA ALA A 287 -18.12 -6.32 16.69
C ALA A 287 -17.97 -4.89 16.15
N GLU A 288 -18.08 -3.88 17.02
CA GLU A 288 -17.92 -2.48 16.60
C GLU A 288 -16.45 -2.15 16.27
N ALA A 289 -15.47 -2.75 16.94
CA ALA A 289 -14.05 -2.57 16.62
C ALA A 289 -13.73 -3.14 15.22
N VAL A 290 -14.22 -4.36 14.93
CA VAL A 290 -14.07 -4.98 13.60
C VAL A 290 -14.77 -4.16 12.53
N LYS A 291 -15.99 -3.68 12.80
CA LYS A 291 -16.76 -2.83 11.88
C LYS A 291 -16.06 -1.50 11.60
N ALA A 292 -15.43 -0.89 12.60
CA ALA A 292 -14.68 0.35 12.43
C ALA A 292 -13.49 0.13 11.46
N GLN A 293 -12.74 -0.95 11.62
CA GLN A 293 -11.63 -1.30 10.72
C GLN A 293 -12.12 -1.63 9.31
N PHE A 294 -13.18 -2.39 9.17
CA PHE A 294 -13.84 -2.64 7.89
C PHE A 294 -14.24 -1.33 7.19
N THR A 295 -14.91 -0.43 7.93
CA THR A 295 -15.35 0.86 7.40
C THR A 295 -14.17 1.71 6.96
N GLU A 296 -13.07 1.72 7.72
CA GLU A 296 -11.83 2.40 7.33
C GLU A 296 -11.27 1.83 6.03
N GLY A 297 -11.09 0.50 5.92
CA GLY A 297 -10.57 -0.13 4.71
C GLY A 297 -11.41 0.20 3.47
N VAL A 298 -12.73 0.12 3.57
CA VAL A 298 -13.65 0.51 2.48
C VAL A 298 -13.53 2.00 2.16
N SER A 299 -13.42 2.87 3.17
CA SER A 299 -13.26 4.31 2.97
C SER A 299 -11.94 4.66 2.26
N LEU A 300 -10.91 3.85 2.46
CA LEU A 300 -9.62 3.96 1.78
C LEU A 300 -9.61 3.34 0.38
N GLY A 301 -10.75 2.83 -0.09
CA GLY A 301 -10.93 2.33 -1.45
C GLY A 301 -10.62 0.84 -1.63
N LEU A 302 -10.42 0.08 -0.57
CA LEU A 302 -10.24 -1.37 -0.66
C LEU A 302 -11.56 -2.03 -1.07
N GLN A 303 -11.50 -2.90 -2.07
CA GLN A 303 -12.66 -3.64 -2.61
C GLN A 303 -12.57 -5.15 -2.31
N GLY A 304 -11.48 -5.58 -1.68
CA GLY A 304 -11.23 -6.99 -1.37
C GLY A 304 -9.95 -7.16 -0.56
N THR A 305 -9.64 -8.41 -0.24
CA THR A 305 -8.53 -8.80 0.61
C THR A 305 -7.57 -9.75 -0.12
N PRO A 306 -6.26 -9.72 0.20
CA PRO A 306 -5.61 -8.76 1.09
C PRO A 306 -5.41 -7.39 0.42
N GLY A 307 -5.40 -6.32 1.23
CA GLY A 307 -4.97 -4.99 0.83
C GLY A 307 -3.87 -4.50 1.77
N PHE A 308 -2.79 -3.95 1.22
CA PHE A 308 -1.65 -3.49 2.00
C PHE A 308 -1.46 -1.99 1.90
N PHE A 309 -1.03 -1.39 2.99
CA PHE A 309 -0.50 -0.04 3.01
C PHE A 309 0.90 -0.08 3.61
N VAL A 310 1.89 0.30 2.81
CA VAL A 310 3.28 0.41 3.29
C VAL A 310 3.61 1.88 3.41
N ASN A 311 3.82 2.35 4.63
CA ASN A 311 3.94 3.78 4.95
C ASN A 311 2.82 4.64 4.31
N GLY A 312 1.61 4.08 4.21
CA GLY A 312 0.43 4.73 3.61
C GLY A 312 0.29 4.57 2.10
N HIS A 313 1.25 4.03 1.37
CA HIS A 313 1.10 3.70 -0.05
C HIS A 313 0.33 2.39 -0.22
N VAL A 314 -0.73 2.41 -1.04
CA VAL A 314 -1.65 1.27 -1.21
C VAL A 314 -1.13 0.27 -2.23
N TYR A 315 -1.26 -1.00 -1.88
CA TYR A 315 -1.01 -2.17 -2.74
C TYR A 315 -2.15 -3.17 -2.57
N SER A 316 -2.69 -3.70 -3.65
CA SER A 316 -3.85 -4.61 -3.60
C SER A 316 -3.49 -6.01 -4.08
N GLY A 317 -4.11 -7.00 -3.45
CA GLY A 317 -3.93 -8.40 -3.78
C GLY A 317 -2.70 -9.06 -3.17
N VAL A 318 -2.42 -10.29 -3.58
CA VAL A 318 -1.32 -11.09 -3.07
C VAL A 318 0.02 -10.47 -3.46
N LEU A 319 0.88 -10.22 -2.49
CA LEU A 319 2.25 -9.76 -2.69
C LEU A 319 3.24 -10.89 -2.41
N THR A 320 4.23 -11.05 -3.28
CA THR A 320 5.36 -11.97 -3.06
C THR A 320 6.40 -11.35 -2.13
N ALA A 321 7.26 -12.18 -1.54
CA ALA A 321 8.36 -11.68 -0.71
C ALA A 321 9.32 -10.76 -1.49
N GLU A 322 9.51 -11.00 -2.80
CA GLU A 322 10.30 -10.15 -3.69
C GLU A 322 9.68 -8.77 -3.83
N GLN A 323 8.37 -8.69 -4.06
CA GLN A 323 7.64 -7.42 -4.16
C GLN A 323 7.69 -6.65 -2.84
N PHE A 324 7.51 -7.32 -1.70
CA PHE A 324 7.68 -6.68 -0.40
C PHE A 324 9.10 -6.12 -0.20
N ARG A 325 10.16 -6.86 -0.59
CA ARG A 325 11.54 -6.37 -0.49
C ARG A 325 11.76 -5.11 -1.32
N GLU A 326 11.23 -5.10 -2.55
CA GLU A 326 11.32 -3.92 -3.41
C GLU A 326 10.63 -2.71 -2.79
N ILE A 327 9.39 -2.88 -2.31
CA ILE A 327 8.60 -1.82 -1.67
C ILE A 327 9.31 -1.31 -0.40
N ILE A 328 9.73 -2.23 0.49
CA ILE A 328 10.44 -1.87 1.72
C ILE A 328 11.74 -1.15 1.41
N GLY A 329 12.49 -1.61 0.40
CA GLY A 329 13.73 -0.97 -0.03
C GLY A 329 13.51 0.46 -0.51
N GLN A 330 12.44 0.71 -1.28
CA GLN A 330 12.06 2.05 -1.72
C GLN A 330 11.70 2.96 -0.54
N GLU A 331 10.91 2.47 0.42
CA GLU A 331 10.51 3.24 1.60
C GLU A 331 11.69 3.56 2.53
N MET A 332 12.62 2.62 2.69
CA MET A 332 13.85 2.84 3.46
C MET A 332 14.77 3.88 2.80
N ALA A 333 14.88 3.86 1.48
CA ALA A 333 15.68 4.84 0.74
C ALA A 333 15.13 6.28 0.91
N VAL A 334 13.80 6.43 0.87
CA VAL A 334 13.13 7.72 1.12
C VAL A 334 13.38 8.20 2.56
N SER A 335 13.44 7.28 3.53
CA SER A 335 13.71 7.59 4.95
C SER A 335 15.19 7.85 5.27
N GLY A 336 16.09 7.87 4.27
CA GLY A 336 17.54 8.08 4.45
C GLY A 336 18.28 6.87 5.03
N MET A 337 17.64 5.72 5.12
CA MET A 337 18.23 4.45 5.57
C MET A 337 18.51 3.56 4.37
N GLN A 338 19.77 3.45 3.95
CA GLN A 338 20.15 2.50 2.91
C GLN A 338 19.99 1.06 3.42
N PRO A 339 19.41 0.15 2.62
CA PRO A 339 19.48 -1.29 2.91
C PRO A 339 20.96 -1.70 2.94
N LYS A 340 21.38 -2.41 3.98
CA LYS A 340 22.69 -3.09 3.91
C LYS A 340 22.58 -4.12 2.80
N GLU A 341 23.39 -3.95 1.75
CA GLU A 341 23.61 -4.95 0.71
C GLU A 341 23.93 -6.28 1.39
N THR A 342 23.03 -7.23 1.31
CA THR A 342 23.31 -8.62 1.67
C THR A 342 24.26 -9.12 0.60
N ALA A 343 25.57 -9.12 0.92
CA ALA A 343 26.58 -9.75 0.10
C ALA A 343 26.16 -11.20 -0.16
N GLN A 344 25.83 -11.48 -1.41
CA GLN A 344 25.75 -12.85 -1.91
C GLN A 344 27.14 -13.47 -1.81
N ARG A 345 27.26 -14.49 -0.96
CA ARG A 345 28.33 -15.47 -1.01
C ARG A 345 27.73 -16.82 -1.38
#